data_e41f770d7462e42935fad69b09283f2b
#
_entry.id   e41f770d7462e42935fad69b09283f2b
#
_cell.length_a   1.000
_cell.length_b   1.000
_cell.length_c   1.000
_cell.angle_alpha   90.00
_cell.angle_beta   90.00
_cell.angle_gamma   90.00
#
_symmetry.space_group_name_H-M   'P 1'
#
loop_
_entity.id
_entity.type
_entity.pdbx_description
1 polymer ?
#
loop_
_entity_poly.entity_id
_entity_poly.type
_entity_poly.pdbx_seq_one_letter_code
_entity_poly.pdbx_strand_id
1 'polypeptide(L)'
;MPPKNARAARPAYRCADCDHEVAKWVGRCPSCQAWGTIDEMAAARPVLTKVAAGAPATPARPIAEVDLDSARAVSTGIAELDRVLGGGIVPGAVVLLAGEPGVGKSTLLLEVAHRWAAGASPGPSLYVTGEESAGQVRLRAERTSSVHPELFLGAESNLSAVLGHVDAVKPGLLIVDSVQTVQSPEADGSPGGVTQVRAVTTALVALAKERGLPVVLVGHVTKDGAVAGPRVLEHLVDVVLHFEGDRHSALRMLRGVKNRFGPADEVGCFEQRDDGIAEVPDPSGLFINRQETQVDGTAVTVMVEGKRPLLVEVQSLVMKTQMAMPRRSVSGLDSARVSMMLAVLGKHGQVHTGDCDVFAATVGGTKVHEPAADLAIALAIASSKKGKALPSNLIAVGEVGLAGEIRRVSGVGRRLAEAARLGFDRALVPPDAGPLPKGVRATVVPNISEALTIVRCK
;
A
#
# COMPACT_ATOMS: atom_id res chain seq x y z
N MET A 1 -52.39 -26.47 -1.92
CA MET A 1 -52.04 -26.31 -0.49
C MET A 1 -50.55 -26.74 -0.33
N PRO A 2 -49.66 -25.85 0.03
CA PRO A 2 -48.27 -26.24 0.34
C PRO A 2 -48.18 -26.82 1.75
N PRO A 3 -47.26 -27.76 2.04
CA PRO A 3 -47.12 -28.36 3.36
C PRO A 3 -46.53 -27.37 4.36
N LYS A 4 -47.13 -27.36 5.54
CA LYS A 4 -46.79 -26.51 6.68
C LYS A 4 -45.43 -26.95 7.33
N ASN A 5 -44.56 -25.97 7.52
CA ASN A 5 -43.58 -25.83 8.60
C ASN A 5 -42.88 -27.12 9.13
N ALA A 6 -41.64 -27.34 8.66
CA ALA A 6 -40.64 -28.05 9.44
C ALA A 6 -40.25 -27.15 10.62
N ARG A 7 -40.70 -27.44 11.83
CA ARG A 7 -40.19 -26.83 13.08
C ARG A 7 -38.69 -27.18 13.21
N ALA A 8 -37.85 -26.16 13.35
CA ALA A 8 -36.48 -26.36 13.72
C ALA A 8 -36.40 -27.25 14.98
N ALA A 9 -35.60 -28.31 14.91
CA ALA A 9 -35.41 -29.22 16.04
C ALA A 9 -34.83 -28.40 17.20
N ARG A 10 -35.53 -28.41 18.35
CA ARG A 10 -35.05 -27.79 19.59
C ARG A 10 -33.81 -28.56 20.08
N PRO A 11 -32.78 -27.89 20.56
CA PRO A 11 -31.66 -28.60 21.15
C PRO A 11 -32.14 -29.51 22.28
N ALA A 12 -31.79 -30.78 22.24
CA ALA A 12 -32.08 -31.76 23.28
C ALA A 12 -30.86 -31.86 24.18
N TYR A 13 -31.13 -31.86 25.46
CA TYR A 13 -30.11 -32.07 26.51
C TYR A 13 -30.28 -33.47 27.10
N ARG A 14 -29.17 -34.13 27.48
CA ARG A 14 -29.19 -35.50 27.99
C ARG A 14 -28.38 -35.58 29.29
N CYS A 15 -28.89 -36.33 30.24
CA CYS A 15 -28.18 -36.62 31.48
C CYS A 15 -27.08 -37.65 31.23
N ALA A 16 -25.85 -37.36 31.62
CA ALA A 16 -24.72 -38.28 31.50
C ALA A 16 -24.82 -39.53 32.39
N ASP A 17 -25.58 -39.45 33.50
CA ASP A 17 -25.70 -40.54 34.46
C ASP A 17 -26.84 -41.51 34.17
N CYS A 18 -27.97 -41.04 33.62
CA CYS A 18 -29.18 -41.88 33.42
C CYS A 18 -29.81 -41.78 32.04
N ASP A 19 -29.15 -41.10 31.10
CA ASP A 19 -29.58 -40.93 29.72
C ASP A 19 -30.95 -40.24 29.54
N HIS A 20 -31.53 -39.66 30.58
CA HIS A 20 -32.79 -38.95 30.50
C HIS A 20 -32.67 -37.67 29.65
N GLU A 21 -33.59 -37.54 28.65
CA GLU A 21 -33.58 -36.37 27.75
C GLU A 21 -34.51 -35.26 28.27
N VAL A 22 -34.03 -34.02 28.21
CA VAL A 22 -34.76 -32.82 28.60
C VAL A 22 -34.76 -31.77 27.49
N ALA A 23 -35.91 -31.09 27.30
CA ALA A 23 -36.07 -30.09 26.23
C ALA A 23 -35.35 -28.76 26.52
N LYS A 24 -34.88 -28.53 27.76
CA LYS A 24 -34.15 -27.32 28.16
C LYS A 24 -33.07 -27.74 29.16
N TRP A 25 -31.97 -27.02 29.18
CA TRP A 25 -30.96 -27.22 30.20
C TRP A 25 -31.54 -26.97 31.60
N VAL A 26 -31.28 -27.91 32.51
CA VAL A 26 -31.67 -27.84 33.91
C VAL A 26 -30.45 -28.24 34.75
N GLY A 27 -30.18 -27.51 35.85
CA GLY A 27 -29.02 -27.78 36.71
C GLY A 27 -29.06 -29.11 37.47
N ARG A 28 -30.26 -29.75 37.55
CA ARG A 28 -30.47 -31.04 38.22
C ARG A 28 -31.33 -31.95 37.33
N CYS A 29 -30.89 -33.18 37.13
CA CYS A 29 -31.68 -34.14 36.34
C CYS A 29 -33.03 -34.47 36.99
N PRO A 30 -34.18 -34.34 36.31
CA PRO A 30 -35.48 -34.64 36.87
C PRO A 30 -35.70 -36.13 37.14
N SER A 31 -34.92 -37.01 36.51
CA SER A 31 -35.07 -38.48 36.66
C SER A 31 -34.17 -39.01 37.77
N CYS A 32 -32.85 -38.86 37.70
CA CYS A 32 -31.90 -39.41 38.70
C CYS A 32 -31.51 -38.41 39.79
N GLN A 33 -31.92 -37.14 39.68
CA GLN A 33 -31.66 -36.06 40.63
C GLN A 33 -30.19 -35.67 40.77
N ALA A 34 -29.29 -36.16 39.93
CA ALA A 34 -27.88 -35.75 39.90
C ALA A 34 -27.74 -34.28 39.43
N TRP A 35 -26.77 -33.58 40.05
CA TRP A 35 -26.47 -32.19 39.74
C TRP A 35 -25.35 -32.07 38.69
N GLY A 36 -25.50 -31.16 37.74
CA GLY A 36 -24.45 -30.84 36.77
C GLY A 36 -24.17 -31.92 35.72
N THR A 37 -25.10 -32.87 35.54
CA THR A 37 -24.97 -34.03 34.63
C THR A 37 -25.77 -33.87 33.33
N ILE A 38 -26.35 -32.69 33.08
CA ILE A 38 -27.13 -32.39 31.87
C ILE A 38 -26.23 -31.70 30.85
N ASP A 39 -25.85 -32.46 29.81
CA ASP A 39 -25.06 -31.96 28.71
C ASP A 39 -25.92 -31.75 27.46
N GLU A 40 -25.54 -30.77 26.63
CA GLU A 40 -26.16 -30.51 25.35
C GLU A 40 -25.80 -31.65 24.38
N MET A 41 -26.79 -32.32 23.85
CA MET A 41 -26.56 -33.29 22.77
C MET A 41 -26.08 -32.52 21.55
N ALA A 42 -24.79 -32.67 21.22
CA ALA A 42 -24.25 -32.10 20.03
C ALA A 42 -25.11 -32.55 18.83
N ALA A 43 -25.71 -31.58 18.14
CA ALA A 43 -26.40 -31.85 16.89
C ALA A 43 -25.50 -32.73 16.02
N ALA A 44 -26.03 -33.85 15.54
CA ALA A 44 -25.26 -34.76 14.68
C ALA A 44 -24.57 -33.93 13.61
N ARG A 45 -23.23 -33.90 13.63
CA ARG A 45 -22.46 -33.21 12.57
C ARG A 45 -23.00 -33.73 11.24
N PRO A 46 -23.36 -32.85 10.29
CA PRO A 46 -23.81 -33.31 8.99
C PRO A 46 -22.72 -34.25 8.46
N VAL A 47 -23.09 -35.50 8.26
CA VAL A 47 -22.21 -36.48 7.58
C VAL A 47 -21.85 -35.80 6.29
N LEU A 48 -20.55 -35.56 6.06
CA LEU A 48 -20.04 -35.03 4.80
C LEU A 48 -20.62 -35.93 3.70
N THR A 49 -21.69 -35.46 3.06
CA THR A 49 -22.23 -36.11 1.89
C THR A 49 -21.09 -36.23 0.89
N LYS A 50 -20.73 -37.45 0.48
CA LYS A 50 -19.71 -37.65 -0.53
C LYS A 50 -20.09 -36.81 -1.74
N VAL A 51 -19.32 -35.76 -2.01
CA VAL A 51 -19.51 -34.96 -3.22
C VAL A 51 -19.22 -35.89 -4.38
N ALA A 52 -20.20 -36.17 -5.21
CA ALA A 52 -20.02 -36.96 -6.41
C ALA A 52 -19.15 -36.20 -7.40
N ALA A 53 -18.21 -36.91 -8.04
CA ALA A 53 -17.41 -36.31 -9.09
C ALA A 53 -18.32 -35.90 -10.26
N GLY A 54 -18.27 -34.61 -10.62
CA GLY A 54 -18.96 -34.06 -11.78
C GLY A 54 -18.01 -33.91 -12.98
N ALA A 55 -18.58 -33.76 -14.17
CA ALA A 55 -17.79 -33.44 -15.35
C ALA A 55 -17.17 -32.04 -15.21
N PRO A 56 -15.85 -31.88 -15.41
CA PRO A 56 -15.24 -30.56 -15.37
C PRO A 56 -15.69 -29.68 -16.56
N ALA A 57 -15.90 -28.39 -16.33
CA ALA A 57 -16.23 -27.44 -17.38
C ALA A 57 -15.09 -27.30 -18.41
N THR A 58 -13.84 -27.48 -17.96
CA THR A 58 -12.65 -27.48 -18.80
C THR A 58 -11.77 -28.66 -18.39
N PRO A 59 -11.35 -29.55 -19.33
CA PRO A 59 -10.50 -30.68 -19.01
C PRO A 59 -9.11 -30.19 -18.53
N ALA A 60 -8.53 -30.91 -17.57
CA ALA A 60 -7.16 -30.67 -17.13
C ALA A 60 -6.20 -30.92 -18.32
N ARG A 61 -5.19 -30.05 -18.46
CA ARG A 61 -4.14 -30.12 -19.46
C ARG A 61 -2.77 -30.12 -18.78
N PRO A 62 -1.74 -30.69 -19.39
CA PRO A 62 -0.37 -30.51 -18.96
C PRO A 62 -0.04 -28.98 -18.89
N ILE A 63 0.66 -28.55 -17.85
CA ILE A 63 0.98 -27.12 -17.68
C ILE A 63 1.78 -26.56 -18.86
N ALA A 64 2.60 -27.36 -19.51
CA ALA A 64 3.38 -26.98 -20.68
C ALA A 64 2.53 -26.70 -21.94
N GLU A 65 1.28 -27.17 -21.96
CA GLU A 65 0.33 -26.98 -23.08
C GLU A 65 -0.62 -25.80 -22.83
N VAL A 66 -0.50 -25.13 -21.66
CA VAL A 66 -1.31 -23.94 -21.36
C VAL A 66 -0.71 -22.74 -22.09
N ASP A 67 -1.54 -22.10 -22.92
CA ASP A 67 -1.15 -20.90 -23.65
C ASP A 67 -0.86 -19.74 -22.70
N LEU A 68 0.34 -19.18 -22.81
CA LEU A 68 0.79 -18.03 -22.02
C LEU A 68 0.39 -16.68 -22.64
N ASP A 69 0.08 -16.63 -23.94
CA ASP A 69 -0.23 -15.35 -24.62
C ASP A 69 -1.53 -14.75 -24.08
N SER A 70 -2.49 -15.58 -23.71
CA SER A 70 -3.75 -15.16 -23.07
C SER A 70 -3.58 -14.62 -21.65
N ALA A 71 -2.41 -14.84 -21.02
CA ALA A 71 -2.09 -14.41 -19.67
C ALA A 71 -1.07 -13.23 -19.66
N ARG A 72 -0.72 -12.67 -20.81
CA ARG A 72 0.17 -11.51 -20.87
C ARG A 72 -0.51 -10.25 -20.32
N ALA A 73 0.21 -9.51 -19.51
CA ALA A 73 -0.27 -8.22 -18.99
C ALA A 73 -0.48 -7.22 -20.13
N VAL A 74 -1.58 -6.49 -20.06
CA VAL A 74 -1.92 -5.39 -20.95
C VAL A 74 -1.60 -4.08 -20.23
N SER A 75 -0.80 -3.21 -20.85
CA SER A 75 -0.43 -1.91 -20.30
C SER A 75 -1.68 -1.06 -20.04
N THR A 76 -1.72 -0.38 -18.90
CA THR A 76 -2.77 0.60 -18.58
C THR A 76 -2.57 1.94 -19.29
N GLY A 77 -1.42 2.14 -19.93
CA GLY A 77 -0.98 3.42 -20.49
C GLY A 77 -0.42 4.40 -19.46
N ILE A 78 -0.28 3.96 -18.20
CA ILE A 78 0.28 4.73 -17.09
C ILE A 78 1.50 3.98 -16.56
N ALA A 79 2.70 4.45 -16.85
CA ALA A 79 3.95 3.72 -16.61
C ALA A 79 4.20 3.47 -15.11
N GLU A 80 3.85 4.42 -14.25
CA GLU A 80 3.99 4.28 -12.80
C GLU A 80 2.98 3.28 -12.20
N LEU A 81 1.80 3.11 -12.79
CA LEU A 81 0.85 2.06 -12.42
C LEU A 81 1.32 0.70 -12.94
N ASP A 82 1.73 0.64 -14.22
CA ASP A 82 2.23 -0.59 -14.84
C ASP A 82 3.46 -1.13 -14.12
N ARG A 83 4.34 -0.27 -13.61
CA ARG A 83 5.46 -0.64 -12.74
C ARG A 83 4.99 -1.45 -11.53
N VAL A 84 3.97 -0.98 -10.83
CA VAL A 84 3.46 -1.63 -9.61
C VAL A 84 2.71 -2.91 -9.94
N LEU A 85 2.04 -2.95 -11.07
CA LEU A 85 1.33 -4.14 -11.58
C LEU A 85 2.27 -5.21 -12.13
N GLY A 86 3.53 -4.86 -12.46
CA GLY A 86 4.48 -5.78 -13.11
C GLY A 86 4.38 -5.80 -14.62
N GLY A 87 3.92 -4.69 -15.23
CA GLY A 87 3.84 -4.49 -16.67
C GLY A 87 2.43 -4.22 -17.20
N GLY A 88 1.42 -4.19 -16.34
CA GLY A 88 0.02 -3.93 -16.70
C GLY A 88 -0.97 -4.87 -16.03
N ILE A 89 -2.21 -4.90 -16.49
CA ILE A 89 -3.27 -5.75 -15.96
C ILE A 89 -3.35 -7.05 -16.77
N VAL A 90 -3.31 -8.18 -16.07
CA VAL A 90 -3.46 -9.51 -16.70
C VAL A 90 -4.93 -9.75 -17.03
N PRO A 91 -5.29 -10.28 -18.22
CA PRO A 91 -6.66 -10.65 -18.55
C PRO A 91 -7.30 -11.56 -17.48
N GLY A 92 -8.52 -11.23 -17.08
CA GLY A 92 -9.22 -11.94 -16.01
C GLY A 92 -8.70 -11.68 -14.60
N ALA A 93 -7.76 -10.76 -14.41
CA ALA A 93 -7.30 -10.35 -13.10
C ALA A 93 -8.30 -9.41 -12.42
N VAL A 94 -8.43 -9.54 -11.10
CA VAL A 94 -9.16 -8.61 -10.26
C VAL A 94 -8.19 -7.84 -9.39
N VAL A 95 -8.15 -6.52 -9.58
CA VAL A 95 -7.29 -5.56 -8.87
C VAL A 95 -8.15 -4.78 -7.88
N LEU A 96 -7.76 -4.74 -6.61
CA LEU A 96 -8.35 -3.87 -5.59
C LEU A 96 -7.46 -2.66 -5.38
N LEU A 97 -7.99 -1.47 -5.65
CA LEU A 97 -7.36 -0.19 -5.32
C LEU A 97 -7.96 0.33 -4.00
N ALA A 98 -7.19 0.22 -2.93
CA ALA A 98 -7.56 0.67 -1.59
C ALA A 98 -6.89 2.01 -1.25
N GLY A 99 -7.46 2.77 -0.32
CA GLY A 99 -6.88 4.02 0.18
C GLY A 99 -7.89 4.92 0.87
N GLU A 100 -7.41 5.94 1.59
CA GLU A 100 -8.27 6.91 2.29
C GLU A 100 -9.19 7.67 1.32
N PRO A 101 -10.37 8.12 1.77
CA PRO A 101 -11.21 9.03 1.00
C PRO A 101 -10.45 10.31 0.63
N GLY A 102 -10.67 10.80 -0.61
CA GLY A 102 -10.05 12.04 -1.08
C GLY A 102 -8.59 11.95 -1.53
N VAL A 103 -7.95 10.77 -1.49
CA VAL A 103 -6.55 10.61 -1.93
C VAL A 103 -6.38 10.66 -3.46
N GLY A 104 -7.48 10.57 -4.23
CA GLY A 104 -7.47 10.66 -5.70
C GLY A 104 -7.71 9.33 -6.44
N LYS A 105 -8.19 8.27 -5.77
CA LYS A 105 -8.45 6.95 -6.39
C LYS A 105 -9.32 7.03 -7.64
N SER A 106 -10.49 7.66 -7.52
CA SER A 106 -11.46 7.82 -8.62
C SER A 106 -10.88 8.64 -9.79
N THR A 107 -10.02 9.63 -9.49
CA THR A 107 -9.34 10.42 -10.52
C THR A 107 -8.31 9.58 -11.27
N LEU A 108 -7.50 8.80 -10.55
CA LEU A 108 -6.54 7.88 -11.15
C LEU A 108 -7.24 6.84 -12.03
N LEU A 109 -8.34 6.25 -11.55
CA LEU A 109 -9.03 5.21 -12.32
C LEU A 109 -9.81 5.75 -13.52
N LEU A 110 -10.27 7.00 -13.46
CA LEU A 110 -10.85 7.65 -14.62
C LEU A 110 -9.80 7.88 -15.73
N GLU A 111 -8.59 8.27 -15.35
CA GLU A 111 -7.45 8.37 -16.28
C GLU A 111 -7.05 7.00 -16.83
N VAL A 112 -7.03 5.94 -16.01
CA VAL A 112 -6.81 4.55 -16.46
C VAL A 112 -7.86 4.16 -17.50
N ALA A 113 -9.14 4.42 -17.22
CA ALA A 113 -10.24 4.10 -18.14
C ALA A 113 -10.10 4.84 -19.47
N HIS A 114 -9.72 6.13 -19.42
CA HIS A 114 -9.47 6.95 -20.59
C HIS A 114 -8.30 6.40 -21.42
N ARG A 115 -7.16 6.17 -20.80
CA ARG A 115 -5.96 5.66 -21.50
C ARG A 115 -6.17 4.26 -22.08
N TRP A 116 -6.91 3.42 -21.36
CA TRP A 116 -7.29 2.11 -21.86
C TRP A 116 -8.16 2.23 -23.13
N ALA A 117 -9.18 3.07 -23.10
CA ALA A 117 -10.06 3.32 -24.25
C ALA A 117 -9.35 3.97 -25.45
N ALA A 118 -8.36 4.84 -25.20
CA ALA A 118 -7.59 5.54 -26.23
C ALA A 118 -6.43 4.71 -26.79
N GLY A 119 -6.03 3.62 -26.11
CA GLY A 119 -4.88 2.81 -26.48
C GLY A 119 -5.19 1.70 -27.48
N ALA A 120 -4.18 0.86 -27.75
CA ALA A 120 -4.33 -0.35 -28.57
C ALA A 120 -4.89 -1.54 -27.75
N SER A 121 -5.67 -1.26 -26.72
CA SER A 121 -6.19 -2.25 -25.78
C SER A 121 -7.36 -3.04 -26.36
N PRO A 122 -7.68 -4.24 -25.86
CA PRO A 122 -8.71 -5.11 -26.42
C PRO A 122 -10.12 -4.65 -26.02
N GLY A 123 -10.60 -3.54 -26.55
CA GLY A 123 -11.97 -3.07 -26.42
C GLY A 123 -12.18 -1.85 -25.52
N PRO A 124 -13.45 -1.39 -25.42
CA PRO A 124 -13.82 -0.20 -24.66
C PRO A 124 -13.60 -0.39 -23.15
N SER A 125 -13.52 0.71 -22.41
CA SER A 125 -13.55 0.70 -20.96
C SER A 125 -14.96 0.99 -20.43
N LEU A 126 -15.37 0.30 -19.37
CA LEU A 126 -16.63 0.55 -18.67
C LEU A 126 -16.32 0.99 -17.23
N TYR A 127 -16.69 2.21 -16.90
CA TYR A 127 -16.59 2.78 -15.56
C TYR A 127 -17.97 2.76 -14.90
N VAL A 128 -18.12 2.03 -13.81
CA VAL A 128 -19.35 1.98 -13.03
C VAL A 128 -19.15 2.68 -11.71
N THR A 129 -20.03 3.62 -11.40
CA THR A 129 -20.07 4.32 -10.12
C THR A 129 -21.37 4.05 -9.37
N GLY A 130 -21.26 3.74 -8.07
CA GLY A 130 -22.41 3.66 -7.18
C GLY A 130 -22.50 4.82 -6.19
N GLU A 131 -21.54 5.76 -6.23
CA GLU A 131 -21.47 6.90 -5.30
C GLU A 131 -21.87 8.21 -5.94
N GLU A 132 -21.49 8.42 -7.19
CA GLU A 132 -21.67 9.68 -7.90
C GLU A 132 -22.67 9.54 -9.05
N SER A 133 -23.36 10.61 -9.37
CA SER A 133 -24.17 10.66 -10.57
C SER A 133 -23.32 10.68 -11.84
N ALA A 134 -23.86 10.23 -12.95
CA ALA A 134 -23.18 10.27 -14.25
C ALA A 134 -22.69 11.69 -14.62
N GLY A 135 -23.46 12.73 -14.27
CA GLY A 135 -23.11 14.12 -14.52
C GLY A 135 -21.87 14.56 -13.71
N GLN A 136 -21.74 14.12 -12.44
CA GLN A 136 -20.59 14.45 -11.60
C GLN A 136 -19.31 13.80 -12.14
N VAL A 137 -19.37 12.53 -12.53
CA VAL A 137 -18.23 11.83 -13.13
C VAL A 137 -17.87 12.47 -14.47
N ARG A 138 -18.87 12.87 -15.29
CA ARG A 138 -18.64 13.56 -16.56
C ARG A 138 -17.93 14.91 -16.37
N LEU A 139 -18.34 15.73 -15.40
CA LEU A 139 -17.66 16.98 -15.07
C LEU A 139 -16.20 16.76 -14.64
N ARG A 140 -15.95 15.69 -13.87
CA ARG A 140 -14.59 15.29 -13.51
C ARG A 140 -13.79 14.90 -14.76
N ALA A 141 -14.35 14.09 -15.66
CA ALA A 141 -13.72 13.66 -16.89
C ALA A 141 -13.34 14.84 -17.80
N GLU A 142 -14.20 15.87 -17.87
CA GLU A 142 -13.90 17.10 -18.63
C GLU A 142 -12.74 17.88 -18.00
N ARG A 143 -12.75 18.05 -16.67
CA ARG A 143 -11.68 18.74 -15.96
C ARG A 143 -10.32 18.04 -16.10
N THR A 144 -10.31 16.70 -16.12
CA THR A 144 -9.09 15.90 -16.24
C THR A 144 -8.76 15.52 -17.69
N SER A 145 -9.50 16.05 -18.67
CA SER A 145 -9.35 15.71 -20.10
C SER A 145 -9.45 14.20 -20.39
N SER A 146 -10.19 13.47 -19.56
CA SER A 146 -10.34 12.02 -19.63
C SER A 146 -11.63 11.60 -20.35
N VAL A 147 -12.06 12.36 -21.38
CA VAL A 147 -13.25 12.05 -22.17
C VAL A 147 -12.86 11.29 -23.43
N HIS A 148 -13.50 10.13 -23.68
CA HIS A 148 -13.25 9.32 -24.86
C HIS A 148 -14.53 8.61 -25.33
N PRO A 149 -14.79 8.45 -26.65
CA PRO A 149 -16.00 7.78 -27.16
C PRO A 149 -16.10 6.30 -26.75
N GLU A 150 -14.96 5.62 -26.56
CA GLU A 150 -14.91 4.22 -26.09
C GLU A 150 -14.83 4.09 -24.57
N LEU A 151 -15.01 5.18 -23.81
CA LEU A 151 -15.17 5.16 -22.36
C LEU A 151 -16.65 5.25 -22.00
N PHE A 152 -17.20 4.14 -21.56
CA PHE A 152 -18.62 4.01 -21.15
C PHE A 152 -18.76 4.26 -19.66
N LEU A 153 -19.83 4.93 -19.27
CA LEU A 153 -20.13 5.27 -17.87
C LEU A 153 -21.50 4.72 -17.47
N GLY A 154 -21.54 3.92 -16.41
CA GLY A 154 -22.74 3.46 -15.74
C GLY A 154 -22.86 4.04 -14.32
N ALA A 155 -23.99 4.64 -13.97
CA ALA A 155 -24.29 5.07 -12.60
C ALA A 155 -25.25 4.05 -11.96
N GLU A 156 -24.71 3.00 -11.34
CA GLU A 156 -25.46 1.83 -10.90
C GLU A 156 -24.98 1.34 -9.53
N SER A 157 -25.96 0.98 -8.69
CA SER A 157 -25.70 0.36 -7.38
C SER A 157 -26.19 -1.09 -7.31
N ASN A 158 -26.81 -1.63 -8.36
CA ASN A 158 -27.30 -3.01 -8.42
C ASN A 158 -26.35 -3.88 -9.27
N LEU A 159 -25.84 -4.96 -8.69
CA LEU A 159 -24.93 -5.88 -9.38
C LEU A 159 -25.53 -6.44 -10.68
N SER A 160 -26.82 -6.79 -10.70
CA SER A 160 -27.47 -7.32 -11.91
C SER A 160 -27.47 -6.31 -13.06
N ALA A 161 -27.65 -5.00 -12.74
CA ALA A 161 -27.54 -3.94 -13.74
C ALA A 161 -26.10 -3.76 -14.23
N VAL A 162 -25.12 -3.84 -13.32
CA VAL A 162 -23.68 -3.82 -13.69
C VAL A 162 -23.36 -4.94 -14.68
N LEU A 163 -23.82 -6.17 -14.41
CA LEU A 163 -23.63 -7.32 -15.31
C LEU A 163 -24.33 -7.08 -16.67
N GLY A 164 -25.52 -6.48 -16.67
CA GLY A 164 -26.23 -6.10 -17.88
C GLY A 164 -25.45 -5.09 -18.74
N HIS A 165 -24.80 -4.09 -18.13
CA HIS A 165 -23.91 -3.17 -18.83
C HIS A 165 -22.69 -3.88 -19.42
N VAL A 166 -22.08 -4.83 -18.69
CA VAL A 166 -20.98 -5.64 -19.23
C VAL A 166 -21.41 -6.45 -20.46
N ASP A 167 -22.61 -7.03 -20.43
CA ASP A 167 -23.15 -7.79 -21.58
C ASP A 167 -23.41 -6.90 -22.80
N ALA A 168 -23.91 -5.70 -22.57
CA ALA A 168 -24.21 -4.74 -23.64
C ALA A 168 -22.97 -4.11 -24.24
N VAL A 169 -22.02 -3.67 -23.43
CA VAL A 169 -20.81 -2.92 -23.84
C VAL A 169 -19.69 -3.86 -24.29
N LYS A 170 -19.57 -5.05 -23.70
CA LYS A 170 -18.49 -6.02 -23.88
C LYS A 170 -17.10 -5.37 -23.67
N PRO A 171 -16.89 -4.77 -22.51
CA PRO A 171 -15.68 -3.99 -22.26
C PRO A 171 -14.41 -4.85 -22.22
N GLY A 172 -13.28 -4.25 -22.58
CA GLY A 172 -11.94 -4.80 -22.36
C GLY A 172 -11.41 -4.50 -20.96
N LEU A 173 -12.03 -3.55 -20.20
CA LEU A 173 -11.72 -3.22 -18.81
C LEU A 173 -13.01 -2.79 -18.10
N LEU A 174 -13.26 -3.36 -16.92
CA LEU A 174 -14.32 -2.94 -16.01
C LEU A 174 -13.73 -2.27 -14.78
N ILE A 175 -14.21 -1.08 -14.44
CA ILE A 175 -13.88 -0.37 -13.19
C ILE A 175 -15.17 -0.21 -12.39
N VAL A 176 -15.13 -0.54 -11.08
CA VAL A 176 -16.25 -0.38 -10.16
C VAL A 176 -15.85 0.51 -8.99
N ASP A 177 -16.46 1.69 -8.92
CA ASP A 177 -16.18 2.73 -7.92
C ASP A 177 -17.45 3.13 -7.15
N SER A 178 -17.65 2.59 -5.94
CA SER A 178 -16.85 1.64 -5.19
C SER A 178 -17.59 0.31 -5.00
N VAL A 179 -16.84 -0.74 -4.65
CA VAL A 179 -17.46 -2.05 -4.38
C VAL A 179 -18.40 -2.03 -3.17
N GLN A 180 -18.23 -1.05 -2.25
CA GLN A 180 -19.08 -0.88 -1.08
C GLN A 180 -20.50 -0.36 -1.41
N THR A 181 -20.67 0.30 -2.53
CA THR A 181 -21.94 0.90 -2.93
C THR A 181 -22.78 -0.01 -3.82
N VAL A 182 -22.16 -1.05 -4.39
CA VAL A 182 -22.86 -2.05 -5.20
C VAL A 182 -23.46 -3.13 -4.31
N GLN A 183 -24.70 -3.52 -4.62
CA GLN A 183 -25.49 -4.51 -3.88
C GLN A 183 -25.82 -5.70 -4.76
N SER A 184 -25.72 -6.89 -4.18
CA SER A 184 -26.25 -8.11 -4.77
C SER A 184 -27.68 -8.36 -4.23
N PRO A 185 -28.69 -8.52 -5.09
CA PRO A 185 -30.05 -8.87 -4.63
C PRO A 185 -30.14 -10.27 -4.01
N GLU A 186 -29.13 -11.12 -4.25
CA GLU A 186 -29.08 -12.49 -3.75
C GLU A 186 -28.42 -12.62 -2.37
N ALA A 187 -27.80 -11.55 -1.85
CA ALA A 187 -27.12 -11.55 -0.57
C ALA A 187 -27.86 -10.72 0.46
N ASP A 188 -27.97 -11.25 1.68
CA ASP A 188 -28.55 -10.52 2.81
C ASP A 188 -27.58 -9.44 3.34
N GLY A 189 -28.14 -8.45 4.03
CA GLY A 189 -27.39 -7.41 4.73
C GLY A 189 -27.49 -6.02 4.10
N SER A 190 -27.03 -5.03 4.85
CA SER A 190 -27.05 -3.63 4.40
C SER A 190 -25.97 -3.34 3.36
N PRO A 191 -26.14 -2.32 2.51
CA PRO A 191 -25.12 -1.83 1.60
C PRO A 191 -23.81 -1.55 2.31
N GLY A 192 -22.68 -1.93 1.70
CA GLY A 192 -21.36 -1.78 2.29
C GLY A 192 -21.03 -2.73 3.44
N GLY A 193 -21.99 -3.54 3.90
CA GLY A 193 -21.73 -4.58 4.90
C GLY A 193 -20.85 -5.71 4.36
N VAL A 194 -20.14 -6.41 5.26
CA VAL A 194 -19.17 -7.47 4.92
C VAL A 194 -19.76 -8.53 3.98
N THR A 195 -21.00 -8.99 4.27
CA THR A 195 -21.68 -10.02 3.47
C THR A 195 -21.93 -9.54 2.04
N GLN A 196 -22.47 -8.33 1.87
CA GLN A 196 -22.76 -7.72 0.57
C GLN A 196 -21.49 -7.51 -0.24
N VAL A 197 -20.50 -6.85 0.33
CA VAL A 197 -19.21 -6.56 -0.34
C VAL A 197 -18.50 -7.85 -0.77
N ARG A 198 -18.57 -8.89 0.06
CA ARG A 198 -18.00 -10.20 -0.26
C ARG A 198 -18.77 -10.88 -1.41
N ALA A 199 -20.09 -10.85 -1.39
CA ALA A 199 -20.93 -11.44 -2.44
C ALA A 199 -20.67 -10.76 -3.79
N VAL A 200 -20.71 -9.42 -3.84
CA VAL A 200 -20.42 -8.62 -5.03
C VAL A 200 -19.03 -8.91 -5.56
N THR A 201 -18.01 -8.89 -4.69
CA THR A 201 -16.63 -9.19 -5.11
C THR A 201 -16.50 -10.59 -5.67
N THR A 202 -17.12 -11.60 -5.04
CA THR A 202 -17.08 -13.00 -5.50
C THR A 202 -17.71 -13.13 -6.89
N ALA A 203 -18.85 -12.47 -7.14
CA ALA A 203 -19.51 -12.49 -8.45
C ALA A 203 -18.65 -11.82 -9.52
N LEU A 204 -18.04 -10.66 -9.22
CA LEU A 204 -17.14 -9.96 -10.15
C LEU A 204 -15.83 -10.73 -10.42
N VAL A 205 -15.31 -11.47 -9.43
CA VAL A 205 -14.18 -12.38 -9.62
C VAL A 205 -14.56 -13.53 -10.55
N ALA A 206 -15.73 -14.14 -10.38
CA ALA A 206 -16.22 -15.19 -11.27
C ALA A 206 -16.36 -14.67 -12.72
N LEU A 207 -17.00 -13.51 -12.90
CA LEU A 207 -17.15 -12.85 -14.19
C LEU A 207 -15.78 -12.58 -14.85
N ALA A 208 -14.83 -12.04 -14.09
CA ALA A 208 -13.49 -11.75 -14.57
C ALA A 208 -12.80 -13.00 -15.12
N LYS A 209 -12.83 -14.10 -14.35
CA LYS A 209 -12.20 -15.37 -14.73
C LYS A 209 -12.88 -16.05 -15.92
N GLU A 210 -14.22 -16.03 -15.95
CA GLU A 210 -15.00 -16.64 -17.02
C GLU A 210 -14.79 -15.94 -18.38
N ARG A 211 -14.73 -14.62 -18.37
CA ARG A 211 -14.65 -13.81 -19.61
C ARG A 211 -13.22 -13.35 -19.97
N GLY A 212 -12.24 -13.62 -19.13
CA GLY A 212 -10.91 -13.02 -19.30
C GLY A 212 -10.91 -11.50 -19.15
N LEU A 213 -11.94 -10.92 -18.48
CA LEU A 213 -12.13 -9.49 -18.33
C LEU A 213 -11.33 -8.94 -17.15
N PRO A 214 -10.37 -8.02 -17.36
CA PRO A 214 -9.74 -7.28 -16.27
C PRO A 214 -10.77 -6.47 -15.49
N VAL A 215 -10.75 -6.56 -14.15
CA VAL A 215 -11.65 -5.82 -13.27
C VAL A 215 -10.85 -5.06 -12.24
N VAL A 216 -11.11 -3.76 -12.09
CA VAL A 216 -10.55 -2.92 -11.03
C VAL A 216 -11.65 -2.49 -10.07
N LEU A 217 -11.47 -2.81 -8.80
CA LEU A 217 -12.40 -2.47 -7.73
C LEU A 217 -11.82 -1.35 -6.86
N VAL A 218 -12.60 -0.33 -6.56
CA VAL A 218 -12.25 0.67 -5.55
C VAL A 218 -12.73 0.21 -4.18
N GLY A 219 -11.84 0.27 -3.19
CA GLY A 219 -12.15 0.01 -1.78
C GLY A 219 -11.79 1.19 -0.89
N HIS A 220 -12.69 1.59 0.01
CA HIS A 220 -12.41 2.62 1.00
C HIS A 220 -11.89 2.00 2.29
N VAL A 221 -10.80 2.55 2.83
CA VAL A 221 -10.28 2.20 4.16
C VAL A 221 -10.97 3.07 5.18
N THR A 222 -11.76 2.48 6.08
CA THR A 222 -12.33 3.20 7.21
C THR A 222 -11.52 2.97 8.48
N LYS A 223 -11.29 4.04 9.25
CA LYS A 223 -10.53 3.97 10.52
C LYS A 223 -11.26 3.15 11.60
N ASP A 224 -12.58 3.02 11.50
CA ASP A 224 -13.43 2.50 12.57
C ASP A 224 -13.91 1.05 12.36
N GLY A 225 -13.52 0.37 11.29
CA GLY A 225 -13.85 -1.05 11.08
C GLY A 225 -15.34 -1.36 10.84
N ALA A 226 -16.23 -0.37 10.82
CA ALA A 226 -17.68 -0.55 10.69
C ALA A 226 -18.15 -0.88 9.26
N VAL A 227 -17.37 -0.49 8.26
CA VAL A 227 -17.59 -0.84 6.84
C VAL A 227 -16.57 -1.91 6.46
N ALA A 228 -16.96 -2.87 5.63
CA ALA A 228 -16.08 -3.93 5.14
C ALA A 228 -14.83 -3.32 4.49
N GLY A 229 -13.75 -3.25 5.28
CA GLY A 229 -12.48 -2.70 4.82
C GLY A 229 -11.79 -3.62 3.81
N PRO A 230 -10.76 -3.14 3.11
CA PRO A 230 -10.02 -3.89 2.10
C PRO A 230 -9.52 -5.26 2.56
N ARG A 231 -9.19 -5.43 3.84
CA ARG A 231 -8.71 -6.70 4.43
C ARG A 231 -9.64 -7.89 4.19
N VAL A 232 -10.97 -7.65 4.15
CA VAL A 232 -11.95 -8.71 3.87
C VAL A 232 -11.85 -9.20 2.43
N LEU A 233 -11.42 -8.34 1.50
CA LEU A 233 -11.33 -8.57 0.07
C LEU A 233 -9.97 -9.06 -0.40
N GLU A 234 -8.91 -8.82 0.36
CA GLU A 234 -7.51 -9.15 -0.01
C GLU A 234 -7.33 -10.63 -0.40
N HIS A 235 -8.08 -11.52 0.23
CA HIS A 235 -8.01 -12.95 -0.08
C HIS A 235 -8.77 -13.34 -1.34
N LEU A 236 -9.74 -12.55 -1.78
CA LEU A 236 -10.59 -12.83 -2.94
C LEU A 236 -9.99 -12.34 -4.24
N VAL A 237 -9.23 -11.24 -4.22
CA VAL A 237 -8.66 -10.59 -5.41
C VAL A 237 -7.24 -11.06 -5.70
N ASP A 238 -6.77 -10.83 -6.92
CA ASP A 238 -5.44 -11.25 -7.38
C ASP A 238 -4.35 -10.23 -7.01
N VAL A 239 -4.69 -8.94 -7.10
CA VAL A 239 -3.78 -7.81 -6.81
C VAL A 239 -4.44 -6.86 -5.83
N VAL A 240 -3.67 -6.37 -4.86
CA VAL A 240 -4.09 -5.33 -3.91
C VAL A 240 -3.08 -4.18 -3.99
N LEU A 241 -3.59 -3.02 -4.35
CA LEU A 241 -2.86 -1.77 -4.41
C LEU A 241 -3.35 -0.83 -3.31
N HIS A 242 -2.43 -0.16 -2.65
CA HIS A 242 -2.74 0.87 -1.66
C HIS A 242 -2.32 2.24 -2.16
N PHE A 243 -3.28 3.14 -2.31
CA PHE A 243 -3.04 4.52 -2.76
C PHE A 243 -3.09 5.44 -1.55
N GLU A 244 -1.98 6.09 -1.27
CA GLU A 244 -1.77 6.91 -0.09
C GLU A 244 -1.14 8.25 -0.43
N GLY A 245 -1.33 9.23 0.44
CA GLY A 245 -0.73 10.55 0.31
C GLY A 245 -1.03 11.42 1.52
N ASP A 246 -0.13 12.33 1.83
CA ASP A 246 -0.35 13.33 2.86
C ASP A 246 -1.21 14.47 2.31
N ARG A 247 -2.12 15.02 3.15
CA ARG A 247 -3.00 16.13 2.77
C ARG A 247 -2.24 17.43 2.48
N HIS A 248 -1.03 17.54 3.00
CA HIS A 248 -0.17 18.73 2.85
C HIS A 248 0.86 18.57 1.72
N SER A 249 0.87 17.43 1.04
CA SER A 249 1.76 17.13 -0.09
C SER A 249 0.94 16.84 -1.34
N ALA A 250 1.39 17.30 -2.48
CA ALA A 250 0.83 16.92 -3.77
C ALA A 250 1.20 15.48 -4.17
N LEU A 251 2.25 14.91 -3.55
CA LEU A 251 2.71 13.55 -3.86
C LEU A 251 1.72 12.48 -3.39
N ARG A 252 1.50 11.51 -4.26
CA ARG A 252 0.72 10.30 -3.99
C ARG A 252 1.58 9.09 -4.29
N MET A 253 1.53 8.10 -3.42
CA MET A 253 2.25 6.83 -3.59
C MET A 253 1.27 5.69 -3.81
N LEU A 254 1.52 4.88 -4.82
CA LEU A 254 0.79 3.66 -5.10
C LEU A 254 1.67 2.47 -4.73
N ARG A 255 1.28 1.70 -3.71
CA ARG A 255 2.04 0.53 -3.23
C ARG A 255 1.38 -0.77 -3.65
N GLY A 256 2.15 -1.69 -4.17
CA GLY A 256 1.73 -3.08 -4.30
C GLY A 256 1.78 -3.79 -2.95
N VAL A 257 0.60 -4.18 -2.41
CA VAL A 257 0.49 -4.93 -1.16
C VAL A 257 0.45 -6.42 -1.42
N LYS A 258 -0.22 -6.81 -2.50
CA LYS A 258 -0.32 -8.19 -2.99
C LYS A 258 -0.32 -8.17 -4.51
N ASN A 259 0.46 -9.04 -5.12
CA ASN A 259 0.45 -9.22 -6.56
C ASN A 259 0.75 -10.70 -6.89
N ARG A 260 -0.23 -11.41 -7.48
CA ARG A 260 -0.06 -12.81 -7.92
C ARG A 260 0.72 -12.94 -9.22
N PHE A 261 0.86 -11.84 -9.97
CA PHE A 261 1.44 -11.83 -11.32
C PHE A 261 2.81 -11.16 -11.36
N GLY A 262 3.25 -10.57 -10.25
CA GLY A 262 4.51 -9.84 -10.18
C GLY A 262 4.96 -9.54 -8.75
N PRO A 263 5.95 -8.67 -8.60
CA PRO A 263 6.45 -8.27 -7.29
C PRO A 263 5.39 -7.48 -6.50
N ALA A 264 5.30 -7.73 -5.19
CA ALA A 264 4.35 -7.08 -4.30
C ALA A 264 4.91 -5.83 -3.59
N ASP A 265 6.18 -5.49 -3.82
CA ASP A 265 6.91 -4.44 -3.11
C ASP A 265 7.35 -3.28 -4.02
N GLU A 266 6.68 -3.11 -5.17
CA GLU A 266 6.90 -1.97 -6.06
C GLU A 266 6.08 -0.75 -5.62
N VAL A 267 6.61 0.44 -5.93
CA VAL A 267 5.97 1.73 -5.63
C VAL A 267 5.93 2.61 -6.87
N GLY A 268 4.74 3.07 -7.21
CA GLY A 268 4.49 4.10 -8.21
C GLY A 268 4.32 5.48 -7.55
N CYS A 269 4.79 6.53 -8.19
CA CYS A 269 4.69 7.88 -7.69
C CYS A 269 3.87 8.76 -8.62
N PHE A 270 2.97 9.54 -8.02
CA PHE A 270 2.05 10.42 -8.71
C PHE A 270 2.01 11.78 -8.03
N GLU A 271 1.66 12.80 -8.77
CA GLU A 271 1.41 14.14 -8.26
C GLU A 271 -0.06 14.50 -8.48
N GLN A 272 -0.72 14.90 -7.40
CA GLN A 272 -2.07 15.45 -7.48
C GLN A 272 -2.00 16.89 -7.97
N ARG A 273 -2.70 17.20 -9.08
CA ARG A 273 -2.80 18.52 -9.69
C ARG A 273 -4.26 18.95 -9.77
N ASP A 274 -4.49 20.22 -10.07
CA ASP A 274 -5.84 20.76 -10.26
C ASP A 274 -6.55 20.11 -11.46
N ASP A 275 -5.79 19.78 -12.48
CA ASP A 275 -6.24 19.13 -13.72
C ASP A 275 -6.21 17.61 -13.69
N GLY A 276 -5.86 16.99 -12.57
CA GLY A 276 -5.88 15.52 -12.44
C GLY A 276 -4.74 14.92 -11.64
N ILE A 277 -4.26 13.78 -12.09
CA ILE A 277 -3.12 13.05 -11.51
C ILE A 277 -2.06 12.85 -12.59
N ALA A 278 -0.86 13.30 -12.31
CA ALA A 278 0.30 13.14 -13.19
C ALA A 278 1.27 12.09 -12.65
N GLU A 279 1.90 11.33 -13.52
CA GLU A 279 2.99 10.43 -13.17
C GLU A 279 4.24 11.22 -12.76
N VAL A 280 4.95 10.72 -11.75
CA VAL A 280 6.24 11.25 -11.33
C VAL A 280 7.31 10.15 -11.49
N PRO A 281 7.88 10.00 -12.69
CA PRO A 281 8.90 8.97 -12.95
C PRO A 281 10.15 9.17 -12.11
N ASP A 282 10.46 10.41 -11.73
CA ASP A 282 11.60 10.79 -10.90
C ASP A 282 11.14 11.64 -9.70
N PRO A 283 10.65 11.01 -8.63
CA PRO A 283 10.18 11.73 -7.44
C PRO A 283 11.33 12.30 -6.60
N SER A 284 12.57 11.87 -6.81
CA SER A 284 13.72 12.36 -6.04
C SER A 284 13.93 13.88 -6.18
N GLY A 285 13.55 14.45 -7.33
CA GLY A 285 13.59 15.89 -7.55
C GLY A 285 12.67 16.71 -6.62
N LEU A 286 11.62 16.08 -6.07
CA LEU A 286 10.70 16.71 -5.12
C LEU A 286 11.26 16.76 -3.68
N PHE A 287 12.26 15.93 -3.37
CA PHE A 287 12.78 15.71 -2.01
C PHE A 287 14.20 16.22 -1.82
N ILE A 288 14.76 16.86 -2.84
CA ILE A 288 16.10 17.44 -2.83
C ILE A 288 16.00 18.89 -3.28
N ASN A 289 16.51 19.77 -2.45
CA ASN A 289 16.68 21.17 -2.83
C ASN A 289 18.08 21.36 -3.46
N ARG A 290 18.14 21.36 -4.79
CA ARG A 290 19.40 21.63 -5.51
C ARG A 290 19.71 23.12 -5.47
N GLN A 291 20.20 23.59 -4.34
CA GLN A 291 20.72 24.95 -4.25
C GLN A 291 22.12 25.05 -4.89
N GLU A 292 22.39 26.13 -5.58
CA GLU A 292 23.72 26.43 -6.14
C GLU A 292 24.75 26.67 -5.04
N THR A 293 24.30 27.13 -3.86
CA THR A 293 25.13 27.38 -2.69
C THR A 293 25.00 26.27 -1.67
N GLN A 294 26.14 25.74 -1.22
CA GLN A 294 26.20 24.79 -0.12
C GLN A 294 25.77 25.44 1.19
N VAL A 295 24.77 24.88 1.85
CA VAL A 295 24.26 25.37 3.14
C VAL A 295 24.60 24.32 4.21
N ASP A 296 25.07 24.80 5.38
CA ASP A 296 25.26 23.93 6.53
C ASP A 296 23.93 23.39 7.05
N GLY A 297 23.98 22.26 7.73
CA GLY A 297 22.80 21.61 8.25
C GLY A 297 22.04 20.75 7.24
N THR A 298 22.55 20.55 6.03
CA THR A 298 21.90 19.71 5.02
C THR A 298 22.72 18.45 4.75
N ALA A 299 22.06 17.31 4.62
CA ALA A 299 22.64 16.03 4.21
C ALA A 299 21.66 15.25 3.34
N VAL A 300 22.16 14.55 2.32
CA VAL A 300 21.34 13.74 1.44
C VAL A 300 21.56 12.26 1.74
N THR A 301 20.47 11.53 1.80
CA THR A 301 20.44 10.06 1.92
C THR A 301 19.59 9.43 0.83
N VAL A 302 19.63 8.12 0.75
CA VAL A 302 18.73 7.35 -0.12
C VAL A 302 17.94 6.38 0.74
N MET A 303 16.65 6.59 0.84
CA MET A 303 15.71 5.63 1.43
C MET A 303 15.23 4.64 0.37
N VAL A 304 14.71 3.48 0.79
CA VAL A 304 14.07 2.52 -0.10
C VAL A 304 12.63 2.32 0.32
N GLU A 305 11.72 2.68 -0.58
CA GLU A 305 10.30 2.40 -0.44
C GLU A 305 9.94 1.17 -1.29
N GLY A 306 9.70 0.04 -0.62
CA GLY A 306 9.59 -1.24 -1.31
C GLY A 306 10.87 -1.58 -2.09
N LYS A 307 10.83 -1.55 -3.41
CA LYS A 307 12.01 -1.71 -4.27
C LYS A 307 12.55 -0.41 -4.83
N ARG A 308 11.86 0.71 -4.65
CA ARG A 308 12.22 1.99 -5.24
C ARG A 308 13.16 2.78 -4.33
N PRO A 309 14.40 3.07 -4.75
CA PRO A 309 15.26 4.00 -4.05
C PRO A 309 14.80 5.43 -4.31
N LEU A 310 14.75 6.24 -3.27
CA LEU A 310 14.36 7.66 -3.32
C LEU A 310 15.40 8.47 -2.57
N LEU A 311 15.92 9.50 -3.21
CA LEU A 311 16.81 10.44 -2.53
C LEU A 311 15.98 11.37 -1.65
N VAL A 312 16.46 11.61 -0.44
CA VAL A 312 15.83 12.51 0.53
C VAL A 312 16.88 13.40 1.16
N GLU A 313 16.60 14.68 1.19
CA GLU A 313 17.40 15.66 1.92
C GLU A 313 16.89 15.78 3.35
N VAL A 314 17.81 15.64 4.29
CA VAL A 314 17.61 15.89 5.71
C VAL A 314 18.19 17.25 6.03
N GLN A 315 17.39 18.11 6.64
CA GLN A 315 17.78 19.43 7.10
C GLN A 315 17.79 19.49 8.62
N SER A 316 18.77 20.15 9.21
CA SER A 316 18.87 20.40 10.64
C SER A 316 19.30 21.82 10.92
N LEU A 317 18.67 22.43 11.91
CA LEU A 317 19.05 23.73 12.45
C LEU A 317 19.39 23.56 13.94
N VAL A 318 20.62 23.91 14.32
CA VAL A 318 21.11 23.82 15.69
C VAL A 318 21.48 25.23 16.17
N MET A 319 20.75 25.72 17.16
CA MET A 319 20.93 27.09 17.70
C MET A 319 21.18 27.04 19.20
N LYS A 320 22.12 27.84 19.70
CA LYS A 320 22.26 28.02 21.15
C LYS A 320 20.98 28.59 21.76
N THR A 321 20.59 28.06 22.91
CA THR A 321 19.43 28.54 23.65
C THR A 321 19.80 28.84 25.09
N GLN A 322 19.11 29.84 25.69
CA GLN A 322 19.20 30.16 27.12
C GLN A 322 18.13 29.46 27.96
N MET A 323 17.25 28.68 27.30
CA MET A 323 16.21 27.93 27.99
C MET A 323 16.80 26.75 28.78
N ALA A 324 16.30 26.57 30.01
CA ALA A 324 16.72 25.46 30.86
C ALA A 324 16.44 24.08 30.23
N MET A 325 15.42 24.00 29.36
CA MET A 325 15.08 22.81 28.58
C MET A 325 15.13 23.15 27.09
N PRO A 326 16.19 22.78 26.38
CA PRO A 326 16.31 23.01 24.95
C PRO A 326 15.23 22.28 24.15
N ARG A 327 14.71 22.92 23.11
CA ARG A 327 13.65 22.37 22.25
C ARG A 327 14.20 21.30 21.29
N ARG A 328 13.41 20.27 21.08
CA ARG A 328 13.66 19.23 20.07
C ARG A 328 12.41 19.14 19.19
N SER A 329 12.53 19.62 17.95
CA SER A 329 11.40 19.60 16.99
C SER A 329 11.80 18.77 15.78
N VAL A 330 10.94 17.82 15.43
CA VAL A 330 11.23 16.85 14.37
C VAL A 330 10.04 16.77 13.43
N SER A 331 10.28 16.84 12.13
CA SER A 331 9.27 16.70 11.09
C SER A 331 9.74 15.75 9.98
N GLY A 332 8.91 14.77 9.61
CA GLY A 332 9.26 13.78 8.59
C GLY A 332 10.28 12.73 9.01
N LEU A 333 10.85 12.81 10.21
CA LEU A 333 11.80 11.87 10.80
C LEU A 333 11.22 11.26 12.09
N ASP A 334 11.76 10.12 12.52
CA ASP A 334 11.45 9.54 13.82
C ASP A 334 12.16 10.32 14.95
N SER A 335 11.37 10.86 15.88
CA SER A 335 11.89 11.70 16.99
C SER A 335 12.77 10.92 17.96
N ALA A 336 12.50 9.62 18.17
CA ALA A 336 13.33 8.76 19.02
C ALA A 336 14.71 8.54 18.36
N ARG A 337 14.75 8.30 17.06
CA ARG A 337 16.01 8.17 16.31
C ARG A 337 16.84 9.46 16.32
N VAL A 338 16.20 10.61 16.09
CA VAL A 338 16.91 11.90 16.19
C VAL A 338 17.48 12.10 17.60
N SER A 339 16.74 11.76 18.66
CA SER A 339 17.22 11.84 20.04
C SER A 339 18.42 10.91 20.28
N MET A 340 18.39 9.69 19.71
CA MET A 340 19.54 8.78 19.76
C MET A 340 20.77 9.36 19.05
N MET A 341 20.58 9.95 17.87
CA MET A 341 21.68 10.59 17.13
C MET A 341 22.31 11.73 17.91
N LEU A 342 21.52 12.54 18.60
CA LEU A 342 22.04 13.60 19.49
C LEU A 342 22.92 13.02 20.61
N ALA A 343 22.49 11.93 21.24
CA ALA A 343 23.27 11.27 22.30
C ALA A 343 24.57 10.67 21.77
N VAL A 344 24.53 9.98 20.62
CA VAL A 344 25.71 9.39 19.96
C VAL A 344 26.69 10.47 19.51
N LEU A 345 26.21 11.56 18.91
CA LEU A 345 27.04 12.70 18.52
C LEU A 345 27.75 13.33 19.71
N GLY A 346 27.04 13.51 20.85
CA GLY A 346 27.61 14.03 22.08
C GLY A 346 28.72 13.12 22.64
N LYS A 347 28.45 11.81 22.71
CA LYS A 347 29.38 10.84 23.34
C LYS A 347 30.54 10.44 22.45
N HIS A 348 30.26 10.13 21.18
CA HIS A 348 31.25 9.52 20.26
C HIS A 348 31.71 10.48 19.18
N GLY A 349 30.89 11.48 18.80
CA GLY A 349 31.21 12.47 17.78
C GLY A 349 31.84 13.77 18.32
N GLN A 350 31.85 13.99 19.63
CA GLN A 350 32.28 15.26 20.27
C GLN A 350 31.48 16.49 19.77
N VAL A 351 30.26 16.28 19.38
CA VAL A 351 29.30 17.30 18.95
C VAL A 351 28.22 17.47 20.01
N HIS A 352 28.46 18.42 20.93
CA HIS A 352 27.55 18.63 22.07
C HIS A 352 26.43 19.62 21.72
N THR A 353 25.20 19.19 21.93
CA THR A 353 23.97 19.96 21.65
C THR A 353 23.08 20.15 22.89
N GLY A 354 23.63 19.88 24.09
CA GLY A 354 22.89 20.00 25.36
C GLY A 354 22.37 21.40 25.66
N ASP A 355 23.08 22.43 25.18
CA ASP A 355 22.77 23.85 25.30
C ASP A 355 22.11 24.46 24.05
N CYS A 356 21.57 23.61 23.15
CA CYS A 356 21.06 24.07 21.86
C CYS A 356 19.64 23.56 21.60
N ASP A 357 18.81 24.42 21.02
CA ASP A 357 17.60 23.98 20.32
C ASP A 357 18.00 23.25 19.05
N VAL A 358 17.34 22.15 18.75
CA VAL A 358 17.56 21.34 17.55
C VAL A 358 16.26 21.13 16.82
N PHE A 359 16.25 21.52 15.56
CA PHE A 359 15.17 21.28 14.61
C PHE A 359 15.72 20.35 13.53
N ALA A 360 14.98 19.31 13.20
CA ALA A 360 15.34 18.38 12.13
C ALA A 360 14.12 18.07 11.27
N ALA A 361 14.28 18.13 9.95
CA ALA A 361 13.19 17.93 9.03
C ALA A 361 13.65 17.25 7.74
N THR A 362 12.72 16.63 7.02
CA THR A 362 12.91 16.21 5.64
C THR A 362 12.33 17.24 4.69
N VAL A 363 12.91 17.37 3.51
CA VAL A 363 12.37 18.20 2.43
C VAL A 363 11.16 17.53 1.80
N GLY A 364 10.17 18.30 1.39
CA GLY A 364 8.96 17.80 0.71
C GLY A 364 7.98 17.03 1.58
N GLY A 365 8.14 17.04 2.92
CA GLY A 365 7.22 16.37 3.85
C GLY A 365 7.30 14.85 3.85
N THR A 366 8.33 14.28 3.22
CA THR A 366 8.54 12.83 3.16
C THR A 366 8.82 12.25 4.53
N LYS A 367 8.15 11.14 4.87
CA LYS A 367 8.41 10.42 6.12
C LYS A 367 9.52 9.40 5.93
N VAL A 368 10.61 9.54 6.71
CA VAL A 368 11.75 8.63 6.72
C VAL A 368 11.75 7.86 8.04
N HIS A 369 11.40 6.58 7.97
CA HIS A 369 11.40 5.67 9.13
C HIS A 369 12.58 4.69 9.12
N GLU A 370 13.35 4.70 8.06
CA GLU A 370 14.39 3.72 7.79
C GLU A 370 15.69 4.06 8.53
N PRO A 371 16.29 3.11 9.29
CA PRO A 371 17.57 3.33 9.98
C PRO A 371 18.74 3.72 9.06
N ALA A 372 18.65 3.40 7.77
CA ALA A 372 19.66 3.79 6.79
C ALA A 372 19.92 5.31 6.69
N ALA A 373 18.98 6.13 7.16
CA ALA A 373 19.11 7.59 7.18
C ALA A 373 19.86 8.15 8.40
N ASP A 374 20.17 7.34 9.41
CA ASP A 374 20.78 7.81 10.67
C ASP A 374 22.09 8.56 10.44
N LEU A 375 22.94 8.04 9.56
CA LEU A 375 24.20 8.70 9.24
C LEU A 375 23.97 10.11 8.65
N ALA A 376 23.01 10.26 7.75
CA ALA A 376 22.67 11.56 7.18
C ALA A 376 22.07 12.51 8.24
N ILE A 377 21.20 12.02 9.12
CA ILE A 377 20.65 12.79 10.24
C ILE A 377 21.76 13.29 11.13
N ALA A 378 22.69 12.42 11.53
CA ALA A 378 23.82 12.77 12.37
C ALA A 378 24.75 13.81 11.70
N LEU A 379 25.02 13.64 10.41
CA LEU A 379 25.85 14.58 9.64
C LEU A 379 25.17 15.93 9.45
N ALA A 380 23.88 15.99 9.20
CA ALA A 380 23.12 17.25 9.10
C ALA A 380 23.19 18.02 10.43
N ILE A 381 22.96 17.35 11.55
CA ILE A 381 23.04 17.96 12.89
C ILE A 381 24.47 18.49 13.17
N ALA A 382 25.50 17.67 12.88
CA ALA A 382 26.88 18.06 13.10
C ALA A 382 27.32 19.22 12.19
N SER A 383 26.89 19.20 10.93
CA SER A 383 27.11 20.27 9.96
C SER A 383 26.56 21.59 10.47
N SER A 384 25.28 21.62 10.88
CA SER A 384 24.64 22.80 11.43
C SER A 384 25.31 23.29 12.71
N LYS A 385 25.64 22.40 13.66
CA LYS A 385 26.32 22.76 14.91
C LYS A 385 27.68 23.37 14.68
N LYS A 386 28.42 22.96 13.66
CA LYS A 386 29.76 23.44 13.33
C LYS A 386 29.76 24.59 12.31
N GLY A 387 28.62 24.92 11.70
CA GLY A 387 28.52 25.92 10.62
C GLY A 387 29.35 25.53 9.39
N LYS A 388 29.36 24.24 9.05
CA LYS A 388 30.18 23.70 7.93
C LYS A 388 29.30 22.91 7.00
N ALA A 389 29.11 23.40 5.78
CA ALA A 389 28.36 22.69 4.74
C ALA A 389 29.07 21.38 4.32
N LEU A 390 28.24 20.38 4.06
CA LEU A 390 28.69 19.11 3.48
C LEU A 390 28.88 19.27 1.96
N PRO A 391 29.72 18.41 1.31
CA PRO A 391 29.82 18.42 -0.14
C PRO A 391 28.45 18.18 -0.81
N SER A 392 28.08 18.99 -1.81
CA SER A 392 26.77 18.94 -2.48
C SER A 392 26.49 17.63 -3.24
N ASN A 393 27.56 16.91 -3.61
CA ASN A 393 27.49 15.63 -4.31
C ASN A 393 27.68 14.41 -3.38
N LEU A 394 27.52 14.59 -2.05
CA LEU A 394 27.73 13.57 -1.04
C LEU A 394 26.40 12.91 -0.63
N ILE A 395 26.37 11.59 -0.67
CA ILE A 395 25.34 10.75 -0.08
C ILE A 395 25.86 10.11 1.21
N ALA A 396 25.02 10.05 2.23
CA ALA A 396 25.32 9.34 3.48
C ALA A 396 24.27 8.25 3.74
N VAL A 397 24.71 7.00 3.83
CA VAL A 397 23.84 5.83 4.06
C VAL A 397 24.46 4.95 5.13
N GLY A 398 23.71 4.68 6.21
CA GLY A 398 24.15 3.79 7.28
C GLY A 398 23.29 3.92 8.52
N GLU A 399 23.06 2.80 9.21
CA GLU A 399 22.46 2.79 10.54
C GLU A 399 23.53 3.12 11.57
N VAL A 400 23.25 3.99 12.53
CA VAL A 400 24.18 4.37 13.59
C VAL A 400 23.76 3.72 14.90
N GLY A 401 24.63 2.87 15.45
CA GLY A 401 24.40 2.23 16.74
C GLY A 401 24.77 3.12 17.93
N LEU A 402 24.31 2.75 19.12
CA LEU A 402 24.52 3.53 20.36
C LEU A 402 25.99 3.61 20.79
N ALA A 403 26.84 2.67 20.37
CA ALA A 403 28.28 2.73 20.60
C ALA A 403 29.03 3.56 19.54
N GLY A 404 28.30 4.23 18.62
CA GLY A 404 28.84 5.07 17.57
C GLY A 404 29.31 4.32 16.33
N GLU A 405 29.12 3.00 16.27
CA GLU A 405 29.40 2.17 15.10
C GLU A 405 28.40 2.44 13.97
N ILE A 406 28.85 2.31 12.72
CA ILE A 406 27.98 2.39 11.54
C ILE A 406 27.74 0.98 11.03
N ARG A 407 26.47 0.58 11.03
CA ARG A 407 26.03 -0.76 10.69
C ARG A 407 25.56 -0.86 9.25
N ARG A 408 25.69 -2.05 8.71
CA ARG A 408 25.20 -2.41 7.39
C ARG A 408 23.70 -2.18 7.26
N VAL A 409 23.28 -1.66 6.10
CA VAL A 409 21.87 -1.53 5.69
C VAL A 409 21.65 -2.28 4.39
N SER A 410 20.39 -2.63 4.12
CA SER A 410 20.04 -3.37 2.91
C SER A 410 20.16 -2.50 1.65
N GLY A 411 20.54 -3.12 0.53
CA GLY A 411 20.45 -2.54 -0.80
C GLY A 411 21.39 -1.35 -1.06
N VAL A 412 22.54 -1.24 -0.40
CA VAL A 412 23.49 -0.12 -0.60
C VAL A 412 23.82 0.09 -2.09
N GLY A 413 24.11 -0.98 -2.83
CA GLY A 413 24.42 -0.86 -4.27
C GLY A 413 23.29 -0.23 -5.08
N ARG A 414 22.01 -0.60 -4.80
CA ARG A 414 20.84 -0.01 -5.47
C ARG A 414 20.65 1.46 -5.09
N ARG A 415 20.83 1.80 -3.83
CA ARG A 415 20.76 3.20 -3.34
C ARG A 415 21.78 4.08 -4.04
N LEU A 416 23.02 3.60 -4.13
CA LEU A 416 24.10 4.34 -4.79
C LEU A 416 23.94 4.40 -6.31
N ALA A 417 23.36 3.39 -6.94
CA ALA A 417 23.06 3.43 -8.37
C ALA A 417 22.06 4.55 -8.70
N GLU A 418 21.03 4.72 -7.88
CA GLU A 418 20.09 5.82 -8.03
C GLU A 418 20.72 7.18 -7.74
N ALA A 419 21.56 7.27 -6.69
CA ALA A 419 22.32 8.47 -6.39
C ALA A 419 23.23 8.88 -7.56
N ALA A 420 23.93 7.91 -8.17
CA ALA A 420 24.77 8.15 -9.34
C ALA A 420 23.99 8.68 -10.55
N ARG A 421 22.81 8.08 -10.82
CA ARG A 421 21.89 8.53 -11.88
C ARG A 421 21.51 9.99 -11.72
N LEU A 422 21.39 10.45 -10.47
CA LEU A 422 21.02 11.82 -10.12
C LEU A 422 22.22 12.75 -9.90
N GLY A 423 23.43 12.31 -10.22
CA GLY A 423 24.65 13.14 -10.22
C GLY A 423 25.40 13.20 -8.89
N PHE A 424 25.08 12.32 -7.94
CA PHE A 424 25.86 12.18 -6.70
C PHE A 424 27.00 11.17 -6.93
N ASP A 425 28.23 11.61 -6.88
CA ASP A 425 29.42 10.79 -7.16
C ASP A 425 30.24 10.44 -5.94
N ARG A 426 29.84 10.90 -4.73
CA ARG A 426 30.50 10.61 -3.46
C ARG A 426 29.52 10.00 -2.46
N ALA A 427 29.98 8.98 -1.73
CA ALA A 427 29.16 8.34 -0.71
C ALA A 427 29.95 7.98 0.54
N LEU A 428 29.34 8.16 1.72
CA LEU A 428 29.75 7.51 2.96
C LEU A 428 28.86 6.29 3.17
N VAL A 429 29.48 5.13 3.34
CA VAL A 429 28.80 3.83 3.42
C VAL A 429 29.30 3.02 4.61
N PRO A 430 28.48 2.12 5.16
CA PRO A 430 28.90 1.21 6.22
C PRO A 430 29.95 0.21 5.73
N PRO A 431 30.67 -0.46 6.64
CA PRO A 431 31.41 -1.68 6.33
C PRO A 431 30.46 -2.72 5.67
N ASP A 432 31.04 -3.57 4.82
CA ASP A 432 30.31 -4.62 4.10
C ASP A 432 29.15 -4.09 3.22
N ALA A 433 29.34 -2.96 2.58
CA ALA A 433 28.35 -2.34 1.68
C ALA A 433 27.99 -3.20 0.47
N GLY A 434 28.74 -4.27 0.19
CA GLY A 434 28.56 -5.13 -0.98
C GLY A 434 29.09 -4.50 -2.27
N PRO A 435 28.69 -5.02 -3.45
CA PRO A 435 29.11 -4.48 -4.74
C PRO A 435 28.61 -3.04 -4.92
N LEU A 436 29.51 -2.15 -5.31
CA LEU A 436 29.23 -0.74 -5.53
C LEU A 436 29.10 -0.43 -7.02
N PRO A 437 28.18 0.47 -7.41
CA PRO A 437 28.00 0.85 -8.81
C PRO A 437 29.20 1.65 -9.33
N LYS A 438 29.44 1.58 -10.64
CA LYS A 438 30.43 2.43 -11.31
C LYS A 438 30.00 3.90 -11.22
N GLY A 439 30.99 4.80 -11.06
CA GLY A 439 30.75 6.25 -11.04
C GLY A 439 30.55 6.86 -9.65
N VAL A 440 30.50 6.06 -8.58
CA VAL A 440 30.42 6.57 -7.20
C VAL A 440 31.71 6.23 -6.45
N ARG A 441 32.32 7.25 -5.87
CA ARG A 441 33.47 7.10 -4.95
C ARG A 441 32.93 6.91 -3.53
N ALA A 442 32.78 5.66 -3.13
CA ALA A 442 32.30 5.32 -1.79
C ALA A 442 33.47 5.26 -0.81
N THR A 443 33.31 5.93 0.33
CA THR A 443 34.24 5.86 1.47
C THR A 443 33.54 5.04 2.56
N VAL A 444 34.19 3.95 2.96
CA VAL A 444 33.70 3.12 4.06
C VAL A 444 33.99 3.82 5.38
N VAL A 445 32.96 3.92 6.23
CA VAL A 445 33.03 4.54 7.56
C VAL A 445 32.57 3.57 8.62
N PRO A 446 33.46 3.08 9.50
CA PRO A 446 33.06 2.11 10.52
C PRO A 446 32.36 2.73 11.74
N ASN A 447 32.54 4.03 11.96
CA ASN A 447 31.99 4.75 13.10
C ASN A 447 31.74 6.23 12.80
N ILE A 448 30.91 6.85 13.65
CA ILE A 448 30.49 8.26 13.49
C ILE A 448 31.69 9.24 13.62
N SER A 449 32.70 8.93 14.45
CA SER A 449 33.85 9.79 14.63
C SER A 449 34.67 9.93 13.35
N GLU A 450 34.90 8.83 12.62
CA GLU A 450 35.56 8.83 11.31
C GLU A 450 34.71 9.54 10.24
N ALA A 451 33.40 9.27 10.19
CA ALA A 451 32.51 9.97 9.28
C ALA A 451 32.60 11.49 9.44
N LEU A 452 32.52 11.99 10.68
CA LEU A 452 32.65 13.42 10.99
C LEU A 452 34.02 14.00 10.63
N THR A 453 35.09 13.21 10.79
CA THR A 453 36.44 13.63 10.41
C THR A 453 36.57 13.83 8.89
N ILE A 454 36.03 12.89 8.11
CA ILE A 454 36.06 12.94 6.64
C ILE A 454 35.33 14.19 6.12
N VAL A 455 34.18 14.52 6.71
CA VAL A 455 33.42 15.72 6.32
C VAL A 455 33.83 16.99 7.07
N ARG A 456 34.89 16.95 7.90
CA ARG A 456 35.42 18.07 8.67
C ARG A 456 34.42 18.70 9.66
N CYS A 457 33.48 17.92 10.18
CA CYS A 457 32.49 18.35 11.17
C CYS A 457 32.75 17.84 12.58
N LYS A 458 33.99 17.31 12.84
CA LYS A 458 34.44 16.87 14.16
C LYS A 458 34.92 18.05 15.03
#